data_f8d92d56c61315defbe0d2a497570b65
#
_entry.id   f8d92d56c61315defbe0d2a497570b65
#
_cell.length_a   1.000
_cell.length_b   1.000
_cell.length_c   1.000
_cell.angle_alpha   90.00
_cell.angle_beta   90.00
_cell.angle_gamma   90.00
#
_symmetry.space_group_name_H-M   'P 1'
#
loop_
_entity.id
_entity.type
_entity.pdbx_description
1 polymer ?
#
loop_
_entity_poly.entity_id
_entity_poly.type
_entity_poly.pdbx_seq_one_letter_code
_entity_poly.pdbx_strand_id
1 'polypeptide(L)'
;RIIKDFMIQGGDPKGDGSGNPGYRFPDEFVDSLTHSKKGILSMANSGPGTNGSQFFITLKETPWLDGKHTVFGEIVIGQEVVDSIGAVETKKPGDKPVNPVIIEQVNIINKGVTAPSFNAEMEKIEAIQKEKEAKMMEVAANTVKELEALKAQAETLPSGLQVYWNHRSKAMKPAEGSMIKMNYNGYFEDGRLLDTSSQEIAEKYDAVDHRRVDANQYGPTLAQYSKDAQLIPGFKE
;
A
#
# COMPACT_ATOMS: atom_id res chain seq x y z
N ARG A 1 -7.81 -16.93 13.97
CA ARG A 1 -7.34 -17.66 12.79
C ARG A 1 -6.01 -18.34 13.09
N ILE A 2 -5.85 -19.60 12.68
CA ILE A 2 -4.59 -20.34 12.88
C ILE A 2 -4.22 -21.01 11.57
N ILE A 3 -3.06 -20.66 11.04
CA ILE A 3 -2.49 -21.32 9.85
C ILE A 3 -1.27 -22.10 10.34
N LYS A 4 -1.40 -23.42 10.34
CA LYS A 4 -0.33 -24.33 10.76
C LYS A 4 0.97 -24.03 10.03
N ASP A 5 2.08 -24.10 10.75
CA ASP A 5 3.43 -23.82 10.24
C ASP A 5 3.61 -22.42 9.63
N PHE A 6 2.72 -21.48 9.97
CA PHE A 6 2.83 -20.09 9.54
C PHE A 6 2.63 -19.11 10.69
N MET A 7 1.41 -18.95 11.21
CA MET A 7 1.11 -18.00 12.28
C MET A 7 -0.17 -18.31 13.03
N ILE A 8 -0.31 -17.77 14.23
CA ILE A 8 -1.58 -17.66 14.96
C ILE A 8 -2.00 -16.18 15.01
N GLN A 9 -3.26 -15.88 14.71
CA GLN A 9 -3.81 -14.52 14.63
C GLN A 9 -4.98 -14.36 15.59
N GLY A 10 -4.97 -13.25 16.32
CA GLY A 10 -6.00 -12.85 17.27
C GLY A 10 -6.30 -11.35 17.21
N GLY A 11 -7.02 -10.84 18.23
CA GLY A 11 -7.31 -9.42 18.38
C GLY A 11 -8.48 -8.89 17.53
N ASP A 12 -9.19 -9.77 16.81
CA ASP A 12 -10.38 -9.38 16.06
C ASP A 12 -11.60 -9.25 17.02
N PRO A 13 -12.24 -8.06 17.12
CA PRO A 13 -13.38 -7.86 17.99
C PRO A 13 -14.63 -8.66 17.57
N LYS A 14 -14.75 -9.09 16.31
CA LYS A 14 -15.84 -9.94 15.82
C LYS A 14 -15.50 -11.44 15.86
N GLY A 15 -14.21 -11.78 15.91
CA GLY A 15 -13.73 -13.16 15.92
C GLY A 15 -13.95 -13.92 14.60
N ASP A 16 -14.16 -13.23 13.48
CA ASP A 16 -14.36 -13.80 12.14
C ASP A 16 -13.32 -13.34 11.10
N GLY A 17 -12.40 -12.48 11.50
CA GLY A 17 -11.37 -11.89 10.64
C GLY A 17 -11.75 -10.55 10.01
N SER A 18 -13.02 -10.13 10.11
CA SER A 18 -13.54 -8.89 9.48
C SER A 18 -13.70 -7.73 10.47
N GLY A 19 -13.43 -7.95 11.75
CA GLY A 19 -13.65 -6.97 12.78
C GLY A 19 -12.69 -5.78 12.72
N ASN A 20 -13.21 -4.61 13.08
CA ASN A 20 -12.46 -3.38 13.21
C ASN A 20 -12.73 -2.78 14.60
N PRO A 21 -11.70 -2.34 15.33
CA PRO A 21 -11.84 -1.75 16.66
C PRO A 21 -12.40 -0.32 16.64
N GLY A 22 -12.70 0.25 15.47
CA GLY A 22 -13.18 1.64 15.31
C GLY A 22 -12.08 2.64 15.04
N TYR A 23 -10.83 2.20 14.93
CA TYR A 23 -9.68 3.05 14.61
C TYR A 23 -8.71 2.32 13.68
N ARG A 24 -7.84 3.08 13.03
CA ARG A 24 -6.68 2.60 12.27
C ARG A 24 -5.48 3.49 12.54
N PHE A 25 -4.29 2.92 12.42
CA PHE A 25 -3.05 3.65 12.53
C PHE A 25 -2.04 3.20 11.48
N PRO A 26 -1.08 4.07 11.10
CA PRO A 26 -0.09 3.80 10.07
C PRO A 26 0.87 2.68 10.47
N ASP A 27 1.60 2.18 9.49
CA ASP A 27 2.69 1.24 9.71
C ASP A 27 3.90 1.95 10.32
N GLU A 28 4.62 1.23 11.19
CA GLU A 28 5.89 1.65 11.79
C GLU A 28 6.94 0.58 11.48
N PHE A 29 7.68 0.76 10.40
CA PHE A 29 8.74 -0.17 10.02
C PHE A 29 10.09 0.29 10.58
N VAL A 30 10.78 -0.63 11.26
CA VAL A 30 12.11 -0.42 11.83
C VAL A 30 13.01 -1.52 11.28
N ASP A 31 14.11 -1.18 10.64
CA ASP A 31 15.01 -2.11 9.94
C ASP A 31 15.53 -3.25 10.82
N SER A 32 15.68 -3.00 12.13
CA SER A 32 16.13 -4.01 13.09
C SER A 32 15.02 -4.94 13.59
N LEU A 33 13.73 -4.65 13.29
CA LEU A 33 12.57 -5.41 13.72
C LEU A 33 12.00 -6.18 12.53
N THR A 34 12.41 -7.43 12.38
CA THR A 34 12.10 -8.29 11.25
C THR A 34 11.41 -9.59 11.67
N HIS A 35 10.77 -10.26 10.72
CA HIS A 35 10.16 -11.57 10.92
C HIS A 35 11.18 -12.73 10.76
N SER A 36 12.36 -12.57 11.32
CA SER A 36 13.52 -13.45 11.11
C SER A 36 13.48 -14.78 11.87
N LYS A 37 12.47 -14.98 12.72
CA LYS A 37 12.33 -16.18 13.55
C LYS A 37 10.86 -16.45 13.89
N LYS A 38 10.59 -17.60 14.51
CA LYS A 38 9.29 -17.87 15.14
C LYS A 38 9.14 -17.03 16.42
N GLY A 39 7.88 -16.80 16.83
CA GLY A 39 7.55 -16.04 18.03
C GLY A 39 7.58 -14.52 17.85
N ILE A 40 7.67 -14.02 16.64
CA ILE A 40 7.57 -12.58 16.35
C ILE A 40 6.10 -12.15 16.45
N LEU A 41 5.85 -11.08 17.20
CA LEU A 41 4.54 -10.44 17.38
C LEU A 41 4.44 -9.26 16.43
N SER A 42 3.45 -9.30 15.54
CA SER A 42 3.31 -8.34 14.44
C SER A 42 1.83 -8.00 14.17
N MET A 43 1.59 -6.82 13.59
CA MET A 43 0.23 -6.34 13.28
C MET A 43 -0.33 -7.03 12.04
N ALA A 44 -1.55 -7.54 12.13
CA ALA A 44 -2.32 -7.91 10.96
C ALA A 44 -2.97 -6.67 10.35
N ASN A 45 -2.94 -6.56 9.02
CA ASN A 45 -3.51 -5.45 8.27
C ASN A 45 -4.13 -5.90 6.94
N SER A 46 -4.84 -5.01 6.28
CA SER A 46 -5.45 -5.19 4.95
C SER A 46 -4.77 -4.35 3.87
N GLY A 47 -3.51 -4.03 4.05
CA GLY A 47 -2.69 -3.16 3.22
C GLY A 47 -2.08 -2.01 4.04
N PRO A 48 -1.28 -1.15 3.40
CA PRO A 48 -0.55 -0.08 4.08
C PRO A 48 -1.45 0.82 4.94
N GLY A 49 -1.01 1.12 6.17
CA GLY A 49 -1.69 2.05 7.07
C GLY A 49 -3.05 1.57 7.60
N THR A 50 -3.34 0.27 7.58
CA THR A 50 -4.63 -0.27 8.02
C THR A 50 -4.54 -1.09 9.30
N ASN A 51 -3.52 -0.86 10.14
CA ASN A 51 -3.38 -1.51 11.42
C ASN A 51 -4.55 -1.16 12.36
N GLY A 52 -5.03 -2.14 13.10
CA GLY A 52 -6.09 -1.98 14.08
C GLY A 52 -5.76 -2.74 15.36
N SER A 53 -6.66 -3.61 15.82
CA SER A 53 -6.42 -4.45 17.00
C SER A 53 -5.95 -5.86 16.66
N GLN A 54 -6.01 -6.27 15.40
CA GLN A 54 -5.61 -7.62 15.01
C GLN A 54 -4.08 -7.75 14.96
N PHE A 55 -3.57 -8.83 15.50
CA PHE A 55 -2.14 -9.16 15.53
C PHE A 55 -1.92 -10.63 15.24
N PHE A 56 -0.70 -11.01 14.92
CA PHE A 56 -0.31 -12.41 14.78
C PHE A 56 1.03 -12.70 15.45
N ILE A 57 1.24 -13.97 15.76
CA ILE A 57 2.51 -14.50 16.27
C ILE A 57 3.00 -15.53 15.26
N THR A 58 4.22 -15.40 14.80
CA THR A 58 4.81 -16.30 13.81
C THR A 58 5.15 -17.67 14.41
N LEU A 59 4.92 -18.75 13.63
CA LEU A 59 5.31 -20.12 13.98
C LEU A 59 6.62 -20.55 13.29
N LYS A 60 7.14 -19.73 12.40
CA LYS A 60 8.44 -19.86 11.74
C LYS A 60 8.95 -18.48 11.33
N GLU A 61 10.11 -18.40 10.69
CA GLU A 61 10.57 -17.20 10.01
C GLU A 61 9.68 -16.87 8.79
N THR A 62 9.38 -15.60 8.59
CA THR A 62 8.48 -15.12 7.52
C THR A 62 8.98 -13.82 6.91
N PRO A 63 10.21 -13.80 6.33
CA PRO A 63 10.88 -12.55 5.90
C PRO A 63 10.12 -11.81 4.79
N TRP A 64 9.24 -12.47 4.03
CA TRP A 64 8.38 -11.83 3.02
C TRP A 64 7.32 -10.88 3.61
N LEU A 65 7.16 -10.84 4.94
CA LEU A 65 6.28 -9.91 5.66
C LEU A 65 7.01 -8.62 6.10
N ASP A 66 8.33 -8.58 6.00
CA ASP A 66 9.13 -7.40 6.33
C ASP A 66 8.72 -6.22 5.41
N GLY A 67 8.61 -5.02 5.99
CA GLY A 67 8.12 -3.83 5.29
C GLY A 67 6.63 -3.86 4.88
N LYS A 68 5.86 -4.86 5.35
CA LYS A 68 4.42 -4.98 5.08
C LYS A 68 3.58 -5.08 6.35
N HIS A 69 4.16 -5.63 7.41
CA HIS A 69 3.52 -5.80 8.72
C HIS A 69 4.43 -5.25 9.80
N THR A 70 3.87 -4.44 10.71
CA THR A 70 4.62 -3.80 11.78
C THR A 70 4.96 -4.80 12.89
N VAL A 71 6.23 -5.09 13.07
CA VAL A 71 6.72 -5.88 14.21
C VAL A 71 6.78 -4.98 15.44
N PHE A 72 6.14 -5.41 16.54
CA PHE A 72 6.12 -4.65 17.78
C PHE A 72 6.52 -5.44 19.02
N GLY A 73 6.89 -6.71 18.86
CA GLY A 73 7.33 -7.54 19.97
C GLY A 73 7.77 -8.94 19.56
N GLU A 74 8.15 -9.71 20.56
CA GLU A 74 8.50 -11.12 20.41
C GLU A 74 8.12 -11.92 21.67
N ILE A 75 7.93 -13.21 21.50
CA ILE A 75 7.72 -14.13 22.60
C ILE A 75 9.05 -14.40 23.32
N VAL A 76 9.11 -14.03 24.58
CA VAL A 76 10.29 -14.26 25.44
C VAL A 76 10.15 -15.57 26.22
N ILE A 77 8.96 -15.91 26.66
CA ILE A 77 8.65 -17.12 27.45
C ILE A 77 7.31 -17.68 26.96
N GLY A 78 7.15 -18.99 26.90
CA GLY A 78 5.90 -19.67 26.53
C GLY A 78 5.77 -19.96 25.04
N GLN A 79 6.89 -20.06 24.30
CA GLN A 79 6.85 -20.44 22.89
C GLN A 79 6.18 -21.81 22.67
N GLU A 80 6.31 -22.74 23.60
CA GLU A 80 5.66 -24.05 23.58
C GLU A 80 4.13 -23.95 23.64
N VAL A 81 3.58 -22.92 24.29
CA VAL A 81 2.14 -22.63 24.30
C VAL A 81 1.70 -22.13 22.92
N VAL A 82 2.47 -21.21 22.33
CA VAL A 82 2.20 -20.72 20.98
C VAL A 82 2.24 -21.87 19.96
N ASP A 83 3.23 -22.75 20.05
CA ASP A 83 3.36 -23.94 19.20
C ASP A 83 2.15 -24.89 19.37
N SER A 84 1.70 -25.09 20.61
CA SER A 84 0.51 -25.90 20.93
C SER A 84 -0.76 -25.31 20.33
N ILE A 85 -0.95 -23.99 20.42
CA ILE A 85 -2.07 -23.28 19.78
C ILE A 85 -1.96 -23.41 18.26
N GLY A 86 -0.75 -23.30 17.69
CA GLY A 86 -0.50 -23.45 16.26
C GLY A 86 -0.82 -24.84 15.69
N ALA A 87 -0.88 -25.85 16.57
CA ALA A 87 -1.15 -27.25 16.21
C ALA A 87 -2.62 -27.66 16.32
N VAL A 88 -3.52 -26.81 16.84
CA VAL A 88 -4.93 -27.17 17.02
C VAL A 88 -5.64 -27.37 15.69
N GLU A 89 -6.66 -28.21 15.68
CA GLU A 89 -7.49 -28.45 14.51
C GLU A 89 -8.26 -27.21 14.09
N THR A 90 -8.28 -26.93 12.79
CA THR A 90 -8.96 -25.75 12.21
C THR A 90 -9.96 -26.15 11.13
N LYS A 91 -11.01 -25.35 10.96
CA LYS A 91 -12.03 -25.50 9.93
C LYS A 91 -11.68 -24.70 8.68
N LYS A 92 -11.87 -25.29 7.51
CA LYS A 92 -11.79 -24.64 6.19
C LYS A 92 -13.20 -24.26 5.70
N PRO A 93 -13.39 -23.13 5.03
CA PRO A 93 -12.42 -22.05 4.82
C PRO A 93 -12.24 -21.18 6.07
N GLY A 94 -11.17 -20.40 6.13
CA GLY A 94 -10.96 -19.35 7.14
C GLY A 94 -10.01 -19.73 8.28
N ASP A 95 -9.60 -21.00 8.40
CA ASP A 95 -8.59 -21.46 9.39
C ASP A 95 -8.98 -21.13 10.85
N LYS A 96 -10.30 -21.16 11.16
CA LYS A 96 -10.80 -20.94 12.49
C LYS A 96 -10.63 -22.22 13.33
N PRO A 97 -10.12 -22.15 14.57
CA PRO A 97 -10.05 -23.30 15.47
C PRO A 97 -11.40 -23.99 15.63
N VAL A 98 -11.41 -25.35 15.62
CA VAL A 98 -12.61 -26.14 15.88
C VAL A 98 -13.12 -25.85 17.29
N ASN A 99 -12.21 -25.91 18.26
CA ASN A 99 -12.46 -25.47 19.63
C ASN A 99 -11.90 -24.06 19.81
N PRO A 100 -12.70 -23.07 20.26
CA PRO A 100 -12.24 -21.71 20.44
C PRO A 100 -11.00 -21.60 21.32
N VAL A 101 -9.99 -20.87 20.87
CA VAL A 101 -8.86 -20.42 21.69
C VAL A 101 -9.14 -18.98 22.10
N ILE A 102 -9.28 -18.73 23.37
CA ILE A 102 -9.75 -17.46 23.94
C ILE A 102 -8.64 -16.84 24.78
N ILE A 103 -8.41 -15.53 24.57
CA ILE A 103 -7.58 -14.72 25.45
C ILE A 103 -8.46 -14.26 26.59
N GLU A 104 -8.28 -14.85 27.78
CA GLU A 104 -9.09 -14.52 28.96
C GLU A 104 -8.64 -13.22 29.62
N GLN A 105 -7.32 -12.99 29.65
CA GLN A 105 -6.72 -11.81 30.28
C GLN A 105 -5.39 -11.44 29.64
N VAL A 106 -5.15 -10.14 29.56
CA VAL A 106 -3.85 -9.56 29.20
C VAL A 106 -3.40 -8.63 30.32
N ASN A 107 -2.23 -8.89 30.88
CA ASN A 107 -1.60 -8.02 31.89
C ASN A 107 -0.43 -7.28 31.25
N ILE A 108 -0.49 -5.94 31.25
CA ILE A 108 0.58 -5.09 30.72
C ILE A 108 1.44 -4.61 31.89
N ILE A 109 2.73 -4.90 31.84
CA ILE A 109 3.71 -4.48 32.85
C ILE A 109 4.66 -3.48 32.21
N ASN A 110 4.54 -2.21 32.62
CA ASN A 110 5.42 -1.14 32.19
C ASN A 110 6.70 -1.14 33.02
N LYS A 111 7.87 -1.28 32.39
CA LYS A 111 9.18 -1.19 33.05
C LYS A 111 9.89 0.09 32.60
N GLY A 112 9.67 1.18 33.35
CA GLY A 112 10.42 2.43 33.16
C GLY A 112 10.03 3.27 31.95
N VAL A 113 8.96 2.92 31.24
CA VAL A 113 8.43 3.69 30.11
C VAL A 113 7.01 4.13 30.45
N THR A 114 6.71 5.41 30.33
CA THR A 114 5.34 5.91 30.39
C THR A 114 4.76 5.82 28.98
N ALA A 115 3.78 4.95 28.81
CA ALA A 115 3.05 4.88 27.54
C ALA A 115 2.31 6.20 27.30
N PRO A 116 2.38 6.79 26.10
CA PRO A 116 1.57 7.95 25.75
C PRO A 116 0.07 7.61 25.81
N SER A 117 -0.75 8.63 25.98
CA SER A 117 -2.20 8.45 25.92
C SER A 117 -2.62 8.03 24.52
N PHE A 118 -3.41 6.96 24.38
CA PHE A 118 -3.95 6.52 23.10
C PHE A 118 -4.65 7.65 22.34
N ASN A 119 -5.48 8.45 23.03
CA ASN A 119 -6.17 9.57 22.38
C ASN A 119 -5.20 10.62 21.86
N ALA A 120 -4.16 10.97 22.64
CA ALA A 120 -3.16 11.94 22.19
C ALA A 120 -2.36 11.45 20.96
N GLU A 121 -2.07 10.17 20.89
CA GLU A 121 -1.40 9.59 19.71
C GLU A 121 -2.34 9.55 18.49
N MET A 122 -3.62 9.22 18.69
CA MET A 122 -4.60 9.25 17.61
C MET A 122 -4.82 10.67 17.07
N GLU A 123 -4.88 11.68 17.92
CA GLU A 123 -4.96 13.09 17.50
C GLU A 123 -3.75 13.51 16.66
N LYS A 124 -2.54 13.08 17.02
CA LYS A 124 -1.35 13.35 16.22
C LYS A 124 -1.42 12.66 14.84
N ILE A 125 -1.85 11.41 14.80
CA ILE A 125 -2.01 10.64 13.55
C ILE A 125 -3.02 11.33 12.64
N GLU A 126 -4.18 11.73 13.17
CA GLU A 126 -5.21 12.44 12.43
C GLU A 126 -4.72 13.80 11.91
N ALA A 127 -3.94 14.54 12.71
CA ALA A 127 -3.34 15.81 12.29
C ALA A 127 -2.36 15.62 11.12
N ILE A 128 -1.49 14.60 11.18
CA ILE A 128 -0.54 14.27 10.12
C ILE A 128 -1.28 13.85 8.84
N GLN A 129 -2.32 13.04 8.95
CA GLN A 129 -3.12 12.63 7.80
C GLN A 129 -3.81 13.81 7.14
N LYS A 130 -4.41 14.70 7.94
CA LYS A 130 -5.06 15.91 7.43
C LYS A 130 -4.09 16.85 6.73
N GLU A 131 -2.87 17.00 7.25
CA GLU A 131 -1.81 17.78 6.61
C GLU A 131 -1.40 17.17 5.27
N LYS A 132 -1.22 15.85 5.21
CA LYS A 132 -0.94 15.12 3.98
C LYS A 132 -2.04 15.28 2.93
N GLU A 133 -3.30 15.13 3.33
CA GLU A 133 -4.45 15.32 2.45
C GLU A 133 -4.51 16.75 1.89
N ALA A 134 -4.30 17.75 2.75
CA ALA A 134 -4.28 19.15 2.33
C ALA A 134 -3.17 19.41 1.30
N LYS A 135 -1.97 18.87 1.53
CA LYS A 135 -0.86 18.95 0.58
C LYS A 135 -1.18 18.27 -0.76
N MET A 136 -1.82 17.10 -0.74
CA MET A 136 -2.22 16.40 -1.97
C MET A 136 -3.30 17.18 -2.72
N MET A 137 -4.26 17.80 -2.03
CA MET A 137 -5.24 18.69 -2.66
C MET A 137 -4.60 19.89 -3.33
N GLU A 138 -3.60 20.50 -2.69
CA GLU A 138 -2.84 21.62 -3.28
C GLU A 138 -2.09 21.17 -4.55
N VAL A 139 -1.41 20.04 -4.51
CA VAL A 139 -0.70 19.47 -5.67
C VAL A 139 -1.68 19.21 -6.80
N ALA A 140 -2.83 18.59 -6.52
CA ALA A 140 -3.87 18.33 -7.52
C ALA A 140 -4.43 19.62 -8.12
N ALA A 141 -4.76 20.61 -7.30
CA ALA A 141 -5.26 21.90 -7.76
C ALA A 141 -4.26 22.65 -8.66
N ASN A 142 -2.98 22.58 -8.37
CA ASN A 142 -1.93 23.14 -9.23
C ASN A 142 -1.85 22.39 -10.57
N THR A 143 -1.97 21.07 -10.55
CA THR A 143 -2.01 20.26 -11.78
C THR A 143 -3.22 20.60 -12.65
N VAL A 144 -4.40 20.79 -12.06
CA VAL A 144 -5.59 21.26 -12.81
C VAL A 144 -5.30 22.58 -13.54
N LYS A 145 -4.72 23.56 -12.85
CA LYS A 145 -4.37 24.85 -13.46
C LYS A 145 -3.40 24.70 -14.63
N GLU A 146 -2.37 23.85 -14.45
CA GLU A 146 -1.41 23.55 -15.52
C GLU A 146 -2.09 22.91 -16.74
N LEU A 147 -2.95 21.91 -16.51
CA LEU A 147 -3.69 21.21 -17.56
C LEU A 147 -4.69 22.13 -18.27
N GLU A 148 -5.41 23.00 -17.56
CA GLU A 148 -6.33 23.97 -18.16
C GLU A 148 -5.59 25.00 -19.02
N ALA A 149 -4.42 25.46 -18.59
CA ALA A 149 -3.59 26.35 -19.39
C ALA A 149 -3.10 25.72 -20.70
N LEU A 150 -2.80 24.40 -20.67
CA LEU A 150 -2.44 23.63 -21.88
C LEU A 150 -3.68 23.37 -22.74
N LYS A 151 -4.81 23.05 -22.15
CA LYS A 151 -6.09 22.82 -22.83
C LYS A 151 -6.55 24.04 -23.62
N ALA A 152 -6.33 25.24 -23.10
CA ALA A 152 -6.65 26.49 -23.80
C ALA A 152 -5.86 26.69 -25.12
N GLN A 153 -4.75 25.95 -25.28
CA GLN A 153 -3.88 26.01 -26.46
C GLN A 153 -3.96 24.71 -27.30
N ALA A 154 -4.82 23.77 -26.89
CA ALA A 154 -4.95 22.48 -27.54
C ALA A 154 -5.76 22.57 -28.84
N GLU A 155 -5.39 21.76 -29.83
CA GLU A 155 -6.22 21.49 -31.00
C GLU A 155 -7.20 20.34 -30.71
N THR A 156 -8.41 20.42 -31.26
CA THR A 156 -9.40 19.35 -31.17
C THR A 156 -9.33 18.49 -32.41
N LEU A 157 -9.04 17.19 -32.23
CA LEU A 157 -9.05 16.23 -33.32
C LEU A 157 -10.49 15.83 -33.71
N PRO A 158 -10.72 15.20 -34.87
CA PRO A 158 -12.04 14.74 -35.31
C PRO A 158 -12.73 13.77 -34.34
N SER A 159 -11.99 13.06 -33.54
CA SER A 159 -12.47 12.18 -32.46
C SER A 159 -13.05 12.92 -31.25
N GLY A 160 -12.79 14.23 -31.16
CA GLY A 160 -13.08 15.06 -30.01
C GLY A 160 -11.93 15.12 -28.99
N LEU A 161 -10.83 14.38 -29.21
CA LEU A 161 -9.64 14.45 -28.38
C LEU A 161 -8.98 15.83 -28.50
N GLN A 162 -8.64 16.44 -27.38
CA GLN A 162 -7.90 17.69 -27.32
C GLN A 162 -6.42 17.41 -27.13
N VAL A 163 -5.58 17.89 -28.02
CA VAL A 163 -4.13 17.64 -28.04
C VAL A 163 -3.36 18.94 -28.01
N TYR A 164 -2.49 19.08 -27.04
CA TYR A 164 -1.49 20.15 -26.97
C TYR A 164 -0.10 19.57 -27.29
N TRP A 165 0.57 20.17 -28.25
CA TRP A 165 1.92 19.76 -28.68
C TRP A 165 2.96 20.71 -28.09
N ASN A 166 3.66 20.29 -27.06
CA ASN A 166 4.80 21.06 -26.56
C ASN A 166 5.94 21.11 -27.57
N HIS A 167 6.14 20.03 -28.33
CA HIS A 167 7.13 19.96 -29.42
C HIS A 167 6.68 18.97 -30.49
N ARG A 168 6.71 19.39 -31.76
CA ARG A 168 6.50 18.48 -32.90
C ARG A 168 7.84 18.28 -33.61
N SER A 169 8.36 17.05 -33.55
CA SER A 169 9.55 16.68 -34.31
C SER A 169 9.23 16.55 -35.80
N LYS A 170 10.20 16.94 -36.66
CA LYS A 170 10.18 16.66 -38.08
C LYS A 170 10.78 15.29 -38.45
N ALA A 171 11.15 14.49 -37.44
CA ALA A 171 11.65 13.13 -37.64
C ALA A 171 10.60 12.21 -38.29
N MET A 172 11.07 11.17 -38.95
CA MET A 172 10.16 10.14 -39.48
C MET A 172 9.37 9.50 -38.38
N LYS A 173 8.08 9.22 -38.66
CA LYS A 173 7.25 8.42 -37.76
C LYS A 173 7.81 6.99 -37.67
N PRO A 174 7.68 6.34 -36.51
CA PRO A 174 8.00 4.92 -36.39
C PRO A 174 7.21 4.09 -37.41
N ALA A 175 7.79 3.01 -37.88
CA ALA A 175 7.06 2.06 -38.72
C ALA A 175 5.97 1.35 -37.90
N GLU A 176 4.86 1.01 -38.54
CA GLU A 176 3.79 0.20 -37.92
C GLU A 176 4.37 -1.09 -37.33
N GLY A 177 3.99 -1.42 -36.11
CA GLY A 177 4.51 -2.57 -35.35
C GLY A 177 5.80 -2.35 -34.61
N SER A 178 6.47 -1.20 -34.78
CA SER A 178 7.70 -0.89 -34.03
C SER A 178 7.46 -0.75 -32.53
N MET A 179 8.43 -1.16 -31.74
CA MET A 179 8.43 -0.89 -30.29
C MET A 179 8.97 0.51 -30.04
N ILE A 180 8.20 1.31 -29.34
CA ILE A 180 8.58 2.67 -28.92
C ILE A 180 8.69 2.74 -27.40
N LYS A 181 9.55 3.62 -26.91
CA LYS A 181 9.65 3.99 -25.50
C LYS A 181 8.90 5.29 -25.27
N MET A 182 8.02 5.32 -24.29
CA MET A 182 7.24 6.51 -23.93
C MET A 182 7.23 6.73 -22.43
N ASN A 183 7.36 7.99 -22.01
CA ASN A 183 7.00 8.42 -20.67
C ASN A 183 5.58 8.96 -20.68
N TYR A 184 4.88 8.79 -19.58
CA TYR A 184 3.53 9.31 -19.43
C TYR A 184 3.24 9.70 -17.99
N ASN A 185 2.33 10.65 -17.82
CA ASN A 185 1.68 10.99 -16.57
C ASN A 185 0.19 11.12 -16.86
N GLY A 186 -0.62 10.28 -16.24
CA GLY A 186 -2.06 10.29 -16.35
C GLY A 186 -2.69 10.93 -15.12
N TYR A 187 -3.65 11.83 -15.32
CA TYR A 187 -4.36 12.51 -14.26
C TYR A 187 -5.87 12.39 -14.45
N PHE A 188 -6.60 12.37 -13.34
CA PHE A 188 -8.04 12.59 -13.36
C PHE A 188 -8.35 14.08 -13.61
N GLU A 189 -9.62 14.39 -13.95
CA GLU A 189 -10.06 15.77 -14.20
C GLU A 189 -9.87 16.70 -12.99
N ASP A 190 -9.89 16.14 -11.78
CA ASP A 190 -9.64 16.87 -10.53
C ASP A 190 -8.16 17.02 -10.18
N GLY A 191 -7.26 16.65 -11.09
CA GLY A 191 -5.81 16.78 -10.95
C GLY A 191 -5.14 15.69 -10.13
N ARG A 192 -5.88 14.73 -9.57
CA ARG A 192 -5.28 13.55 -8.90
C ARG A 192 -4.52 12.69 -9.90
N LEU A 193 -3.41 12.13 -9.46
CA LEU A 193 -2.62 11.22 -10.27
C LEU A 193 -3.38 9.91 -10.50
N LEU A 194 -3.51 9.48 -11.76
CA LEU A 194 -4.03 8.18 -12.14
C LEU A 194 -2.91 7.14 -12.17
N ASP A 195 -1.86 7.42 -12.93
CA ASP A 195 -0.64 6.62 -13.05
C ASP A 195 0.48 7.45 -13.69
N THR A 196 1.72 7.02 -13.48
CA THR A 196 2.90 7.69 -14.05
C THR A 196 4.03 6.71 -14.28
N SER A 197 4.83 6.96 -15.30
CA SER A 197 6.13 6.32 -15.52
C SER A 197 7.27 7.02 -14.76
N SER A 198 7.02 8.18 -14.12
CA SER A 198 8.03 8.98 -13.42
C SER A 198 7.96 8.74 -11.92
N GLN A 199 9.07 8.31 -11.32
CA GLN A 199 9.19 8.19 -9.86
C GLN A 199 9.05 9.57 -9.18
N GLU A 200 9.63 10.62 -9.74
CA GLU A 200 9.53 11.99 -9.22
C GLU A 200 8.08 12.47 -9.13
N ILE A 201 7.28 12.18 -10.17
CA ILE A 201 5.84 12.51 -10.14
C ILE A 201 5.11 11.65 -9.09
N ALA A 202 5.43 10.36 -8.99
CA ALA A 202 4.84 9.51 -7.95
C ALA A 202 5.18 10.02 -6.54
N GLU A 203 6.41 10.48 -6.30
CA GLU A 203 6.84 11.09 -5.04
C GLU A 203 6.07 12.39 -4.75
N LYS A 204 5.91 13.25 -5.75
CA LYS A 204 5.14 14.50 -5.64
C LYS A 204 3.70 14.26 -5.17
N TYR A 205 3.11 13.12 -5.54
CA TYR A 205 1.74 12.72 -5.20
C TYR A 205 1.65 11.73 -4.03
N ASP A 206 2.73 11.47 -3.31
CA ASP A 206 2.79 10.44 -2.25
C ASP A 206 2.24 9.07 -2.72
N ALA A 207 2.49 8.72 -3.97
CA ALA A 207 1.94 7.57 -4.69
C ALA A 207 3.02 6.60 -5.20
N VAL A 208 4.16 6.55 -4.53
CA VAL A 208 5.27 5.66 -4.91
C VAL A 208 4.89 4.20 -4.67
N ASP A 209 4.92 3.40 -5.73
CA ASP A 209 4.85 1.94 -5.60
C ASP A 209 6.27 1.37 -5.38
N HIS A 210 6.57 0.98 -4.15
CA HIS A 210 7.88 0.43 -3.78
C HIS A 210 8.24 -0.84 -4.57
N ARG A 211 7.26 -1.65 -4.98
CA ARG A 211 7.51 -2.82 -5.84
C ARG A 211 8.05 -2.42 -7.21
N ARG A 212 7.57 -1.27 -7.74
CA ARG A 212 8.09 -0.71 -9.00
C ARG A 212 9.49 -0.13 -8.81
N VAL A 213 9.78 0.47 -7.64
CA VAL A 213 11.13 0.93 -7.28
C VAL A 213 12.09 -0.26 -7.22
N ASP A 214 11.75 -1.30 -6.45
CA ASP A 214 12.57 -2.50 -6.27
C ASP A 214 12.83 -3.24 -7.59
N ALA A 215 11.83 -3.25 -8.48
CA ALA A 215 11.91 -3.86 -9.81
C ALA A 215 12.53 -2.93 -10.87
N ASN A 216 12.94 -1.71 -10.52
CA ASN A 216 13.41 -0.67 -11.44
C ASN A 216 12.44 -0.43 -12.61
N GLN A 217 11.14 -0.33 -12.29
CA GLN A 217 10.04 -0.22 -13.27
C GLN A 217 9.53 1.22 -13.46
N TYR A 218 10.11 2.21 -12.78
CA TYR A 218 9.92 3.61 -13.15
C TYR A 218 10.84 3.95 -14.33
N GLY A 219 10.30 4.67 -15.31
CA GLY A 219 11.02 5.05 -16.53
C GLY A 219 10.19 4.80 -17.79
N PRO A 220 10.81 4.98 -18.98
CA PRO A 220 10.09 4.84 -20.23
C PRO A 220 9.51 3.44 -20.44
N THR A 221 8.19 3.37 -20.62
CA THR A 221 7.45 2.14 -20.89
C THR A 221 7.56 1.77 -22.35
N LEU A 222 7.71 0.48 -22.66
CA LEU A 222 7.66 -0.04 -24.02
C LEU A 222 6.21 -0.19 -24.48
N ALA A 223 5.88 0.39 -25.62
CA ALA A 223 4.59 0.24 -26.28
C ALA A 223 4.77 -0.08 -27.75
N GLN A 224 3.89 -0.87 -28.34
CA GLN A 224 3.88 -1.13 -29.77
C GLN A 224 3.20 0.05 -30.50
N TYR A 225 3.88 0.63 -31.46
CA TYR A 225 3.31 1.64 -32.35
C TYR A 225 2.41 0.95 -33.38
N SER A 226 1.14 0.81 -33.05
CA SER A 226 0.14 0.13 -33.88
C SER A 226 -1.26 0.62 -33.57
N LYS A 227 -2.11 0.67 -34.62
CA LYS A 227 -3.55 0.96 -34.47
C LYS A 227 -4.27 -0.10 -33.65
N ASP A 228 -3.76 -1.34 -33.65
CA ASP A 228 -4.33 -2.48 -32.92
C ASP A 228 -3.73 -2.66 -31.53
N ALA A 229 -2.78 -1.79 -31.13
CA ALA A 229 -2.18 -1.87 -29.78
C ALA A 229 -3.26 -1.78 -28.70
N GLN A 230 -3.09 -2.57 -27.64
CA GLN A 230 -3.99 -2.56 -26.47
C GLN A 230 -3.65 -1.35 -25.55
N LEU A 231 -3.87 -0.17 -26.09
CA LEU A 231 -3.69 1.11 -25.40
C LEU A 231 -5.05 1.81 -25.26
N ILE A 232 -5.12 2.76 -24.34
CA ILE A 232 -6.30 3.63 -24.21
C ILE A 232 -6.52 4.34 -25.56
N PRO A 233 -7.77 4.50 -26.02
CA PRO A 233 -8.05 5.04 -27.35
C PRO A 233 -7.28 6.32 -27.70
N GLY A 234 -7.16 7.27 -26.79
CA GLY A 234 -6.44 8.52 -27.01
C GLY A 234 -4.93 8.38 -27.28
N PHE A 235 -4.32 7.24 -26.94
CA PHE A 235 -2.91 6.99 -27.28
C PHE A 235 -2.72 6.41 -28.69
N LYS A 236 -3.81 6.12 -29.41
CA LYS A 236 -3.78 5.52 -30.75
C LYS A 236 -3.95 6.55 -31.87
N GLU A 237 -4.31 7.78 -31.55
CA GLU A 237 -4.53 8.91 -32.46
C GLU A 237 -3.28 9.76 -32.63
#